data_4eb997362528d1fe960dacc652f8e0c4
#
_entry.id   4eb997362528d1fe960dacc652f8e0c4
#
_cell.length_a   1.000
_cell.length_b   1.000
_cell.length_c   1.000
_cell.angle_alpha   90.00
_cell.angle_beta   90.00
_cell.angle_gamma   90.00
#
_symmetry.space_group_name_H-M   'P 1'
#
loop_
_entity.id
_entity.type
_entity.pdbx_description
1 polymer ?
#
loop_
_entity_poly.entity_id
_entity_poly.type
_entity_poly.pdbx_seq_one_letter_code
_entity_poly.pdbx_strand_id
1 'polypeptide(L)'
;MSQTGTPTNRTAVDLPADVSKEILAKAQENSAVMKLARKIALPGRGVAINVITSDPEAAWVGETNAKPVSNPGLATKIMRGYKLAVIVPFSDEFRRDLSSLYDALVSRLPAALGKKFDNTVFHGAAPGSDFDTFAAVTAQSLATDVYQGLVAADTDIASHGGITNGYVISAQGKGILLGATDQNKRPLFINSVAEGAIPMILGSKTEYSKAAFKAGTPAVIGYAGDWTQAMYGTVEGIKVSIADQATLKVDADTEINLFQQNMFAVRAEMEVGFRADTTCFNALTATV
;
A
#
# COMPACT_ATOMS: atom_id res chain seq x y z
N MET A 1 9.48 18.15 -51.37
CA MET A 1 9.65 18.86 -50.07
C MET A 1 8.73 18.14 -49.09
N SER A 2 9.30 17.31 -48.27
CA SER A 2 8.57 16.56 -47.23
C SER A 2 8.43 17.47 -46.02
N GLN A 3 7.19 17.86 -45.69
CA GLN A 3 6.89 18.51 -44.43
C GLN A 3 6.80 17.43 -43.37
N THR A 4 7.87 17.29 -42.59
CA THR A 4 7.81 16.61 -41.29
C THR A 4 7.02 17.48 -40.33
N GLY A 5 5.71 17.28 -40.30
CA GLY A 5 4.85 17.89 -39.29
C GLY A 5 5.18 17.25 -37.95
N THR A 6 5.89 17.97 -37.09
CA THR A 6 5.99 17.69 -35.66
C THR A 6 4.56 17.64 -35.12
N PRO A 7 4.11 16.56 -34.48
CA PRO A 7 2.78 16.51 -33.92
C PRO A 7 2.67 17.63 -32.88
N THR A 8 1.79 18.57 -33.14
CA THR A 8 1.47 19.65 -32.20
C THR A 8 0.98 19.00 -30.91
N ASN A 9 1.75 19.19 -29.87
CA ASN A 9 1.46 18.66 -28.55
C ASN A 9 0.07 19.14 -28.11
N ARG A 10 -0.87 18.20 -28.04
CA ARG A 10 -2.22 18.50 -27.64
C ARG A 10 -2.30 18.77 -26.20
N THR A 11 -2.93 19.82 -25.86
CA THR A 11 -3.37 20.21 -24.54
C THR A 11 -3.83 19.00 -23.73
N ALA A 12 -2.93 18.46 -22.92
CA ALA A 12 -3.35 17.72 -21.74
C ALA A 12 -4.28 18.66 -20.96
N VAL A 13 -5.52 18.25 -20.76
CA VAL A 13 -6.39 18.99 -19.87
C VAL A 13 -5.84 18.70 -18.49
N ASP A 14 -4.97 19.59 -18.00
CA ASP A 14 -4.54 19.54 -16.61
C ASP A 14 -5.78 19.79 -15.74
N LEU A 15 -6.12 18.81 -14.93
CA LEU A 15 -7.14 19.01 -13.92
C LEU A 15 -6.69 20.12 -12.96
N PRO A 16 -7.60 20.98 -12.51
CA PRO A 16 -7.29 21.99 -11.51
C PRO A 16 -6.59 21.35 -10.30
N ALA A 17 -5.66 22.09 -9.69
CA ALA A 17 -4.85 21.59 -8.56
C ALA A 17 -5.71 21.05 -7.39
N ASP A 18 -6.89 21.61 -7.19
CA ASP A 18 -7.82 21.18 -6.14
C ASP A 18 -8.42 19.79 -6.43
N VAL A 19 -8.72 19.49 -7.68
CA VAL A 19 -9.20 18.17 -8.12
C VAL A 19 -8.10 17.12 -7.97
N SER A 20 -6.87 17.45 -8.35
CA SER A 20 -5.72 16.54 -8.15
C SER A 20 -5.51 16.21 -6.68
N LYS A 21 -5.68 17.17 -5.76
CA LYS A 21 -5.61 16.94 -4.31
C LYS A 21 -6.74 16.04 -3.81
N GLU A 22 -7.96 16.25 -4.30
CA GLU A 22 -9.12 15.42 -3.95
C GLU A 22 -8.94 13.97 -4.39
N ILE A 23 -8.44 13.73 -5.61
CA ILE A 23 -8.14 12.40 -6.12
C ILE A 23 -7.06 11.71 -5.27
N LEU A 24 -6.00 12.43 -4.90
CA LEU A 24 -4.97 11.90 -4.02
C LEU A 24 -5.51 11.57 -2.62
N ALA A 25 -6.35 12.44 -2.06
CA ALA A 25 -7.00 12.18 -0.78
C ALA A 25 -7.87 10.91 -0.83
N LYS A 26 -8.66 10.72 -1.88
CA LYS A 26 -9.45 9.50 -2.09
C LYS A 26 -8.58 8.25 -2.31
N ALA A 27 -7.43 8.36 -2.97
CA ALA A 27 -6.50 7.24 -3.08
C ALA A 27 -5.90 6.85 -1.72
N GLN A 28 -5.54 7.82 -0.91
CA GLN A 28 -5.06 7.59 0.47
C GLN A 28 -6.15 7.00 1.35
N GLU A 29 -7.39 7.45 1.22
CA GLU A 29 -8.54 6.92 1.96
C GLU A 29 -8.83 5.44 1.62
N ASN A 30 -8.57 5.01 0.39
CA ASN A 30 -8.80 3.63 -0.06
C ASN A 30 -7.61 2.69 0.16
N SER A 31 -6.41 3.20 0.49
CA SER A 31 -5.21 2.40 0.74
C SER A 31 -5.01 2.19 2.24
N ALA A 32 -4.98 0.93 2.67
CA ALA A 32 -4.69 0.59 4.06
C ALA A 32 -3.23 0.93 4.44
N VAL A 33 -2.30 0.72 3.51
CA VAL A 33 -0.88 1.07 3.71
C VAL A 33 -0.71 2.58 3.91
N MET A 34 -1.36 3.40 3.06
CA MET A 34 -1.24 4.86 3.17
C MET A 34 -1.92 5.43 4.43
N LYS A 35 -2.87 4.70 5.04
CA LYS A 35 -3.51 5.09 6.31
C LYS A 35 -2.65 4.82 7.53
N LEU A 36 -1.89 3.73 7.51
CA LEU A 36 -1.13 3.26 8.65
C LEU A 36 0.34 3.71 8.60
N ALA A 37 0.97 3.65 7.41
CA ALA A 37 2.37 4.01 7.25
C ALA A 37 2.59 5.53 7.30
N ARG A 38 3.78 5.93 7.74
CA ARG A 38 4.17 7.33 7.84
C ARG A 38 4.42 7.93 6.46
N LYS A 39 3.79 9.06 6.16
CA LYS A 39 4.03 9.82 4.93
C LYS A 39 5.29 10.68 5.06
N ILE A 40 6.16 10.62 4.04
CA ILE A 40 7.34 11.48 3.93
C ILE A 40 7.33 12.25 2.59
N ALA A 41 8.04 13.38 2.54
CA ALA A 41 8.27 14.08 1.29
C ALA A 41 9.31 13.32 0.47
N LEU A 42 8.98 13.02 -0.80
CA LEU A 42 9.86 12.28 -1.70
C LEU A 42 10.20 13.16 -2.90
N PRO A 43 11.42 13.74 -2.97
CA PRO A 43 11.88 14.47 -4.15
C PRO A 43 12.13 13.49 -5.31
N GLY A 44 12.05 13.97 -6.56
CA GLY A 44 12.17 13.13 -7.76
C GLY A 44 13.47 12.33 -7.89
N ARG A 45 14.54 12.74 -7.19
CA ARG A 45 15.80 11.98 -7.12
C ARG A 45 15.79 10.86 -6.08
N GLY A 46 14.73 10.74 -5.28
CA GLY A 46 14.67 9.88 -4.12
C GLY A 46 15.23 10.54 -2.85
N VAL A 47 15.05 9.86 -1.73
CA VAL A 47 15.53 10.28 -0.40
C VAL A 47 16.37 9.16 0.19
N ALA A 48 17.51 9.52 0.75
CA ALA A 48 18.30 8.64 1.60
C ALA A 48 17.73 8.67 3.02
N ILE A 49 17.30 7.52 3.50
CA ILE A 49 16.76 7.33 4.85
C ILE A 49 17.84 6.67 5.68
N ASN A 50 18.36 7.37 6.66
CA ASN A 50 19.29 6.79 7.61
C ASN A 50 18.52 5.99 8.66
N VAL A 51 18.84 4.73 8.78
CA VAL A 51 18.24 3.78 9.72
C VAL A 51 19.32 3.38 10.72
N ILE A 52 18.98 3.45 12.00
CA ILE A 52 19.83 2.91 13.06
C ILE A 52 19.59 1.41 13.10
N THR A 53 20.65 0.62 12.85
CA THR A 53 20.59 -0.84 12.81
C THR A 53 20.95 -1.50 14.13
N SER A 54 21.62 -0.78 15.01
CA SER A 54 21.88 -1.21 16.39
C SER A 54 22.03 -0.01 17.31
N ASP A 55 21.44 -0.11 18.47
CA ASP A 55 21.55 0.92 19.51
C ASP A 55 22.89 0.83 20.23
N PRO A 56 23.41 1.95 20.77
CA PRO A 56 24.60 1.94 21.60
C PRO A 56 24.33 1.20 22.93
N GLU A 57 25.26 0.33 23.31
CA GLU A 57 25.18 -0.38 24.58
C GLU A 57 25.85 0.42 25.72
N ALA A 58 25.13 0.57 26.83
CA ALA A 58 25.64 1.15 28.05
C ALA A 58 26.12 0.07 29.00
N ALA A 59 27.26 0.28 29.66
CA ALA A 59 27.77 -0.65 30.68
C ALA A 59 28.09 0.07 31.99
N TRP A 60 27.91 -0.62 33.10
CA TRP A 60 28.31 -0.14 34.40
C TRP A 60 29.84 -0.20 34.55
N VAL A 61 30.46 0.90 34.94
CA VAL A 61 31.91 1.02 35.06
C VAL A 61 32.31 1.42 36.46
N GLY A 62 33.27 0.71 37.04
CA GLY A 62 33.85 1.07 38.31
C GLY A 62 34.72 2.35 38.23
N GLU A 63 34.98 2.98 39.38
CA GLU A 63 35.55 4.34 39.49
C GLU A 63 36.89 4.52 38.75
N THR A 64 37.67 3.46 38.58
CA THR A 64 39.01 3.51 37.90
C THR A 64 39.10 2.76 36.58
N ASN A 65 38.03 2.16 36.14
CA ASN A 65 38.05 1.33 34.91
C ASN A 65 37.80 2.15 33.62
N ALA A 66 38.43 1.71 32.52
CA ALA A 66 38.18 2.29 31.21
C ALA A 66 36.71 2.13 30.81
N LYS A 67 36.12 3.21 30.30
CA LYS A 67 34.72 3.19 29.81
C LYS A 67 34.66 2.47 28.47
N PRO A 68 33.73 1.51 28.28
CA PRO A 68 33.56 0.83 27.01
C PRO A 68 33.06 1.80 25.92
N VAL A 69 33.59 1.64 24.72
CA VAL A 69 33.12 2.39 23.54
C VAL A 69 32.11 1.54 22.80
N SER A 70 30.90 2.04 22.63
CA SER A 70 29.87 1.42 21.81
C SER A 70 29.76 2.17 20.48
N ASN A 71 29.74 1.41 19.37
CA ASN A 71 29.55 1.96 18.04
C ASN A 71 28.15 1.58 17.55
N PRO A 72 27.20 2.53 17.46
CA PRO A 72 25.89 2.25 16.88
C PRO A 72 26.03 1.90 15.40
N GLY A 73 25.26 0.93 14.95
CA GLY A 73 25.14 0.58 13.54
C GLY A 73 24.29 1.60 12.80
N LEU A 74 24.78 2.08 11.67
CA LEU A 74 24.03 2.97 10.79
C LEU A 74 23.95 2.34 9.39
N ALA A 75 22.75 2.31 8.82
CA ALA A 75 22.53 1.93 7.43
C ALA A 75 21.75 3.02 6.70
N THR A 76 22.01 3.18 5.42
CA THR A 76 21.25 4.10 4.58
C THR A 76 20.40 3.31 3.62
N LYS A 77 19.08 3.43 3.71
CA LYS A 77 18.13 2.90 2.72
C LYS A 77 17.70 4.05 1.80
N ILE A 78 17.80 3.84 0.50
CA ILE A 78 17.32 4.82 -0.48
C ILE A 78 15.87 4.49 -0.80
N MET A 79 14.98 5.49 -0.76
CA MET A 79 13.62 5.40 -1.28
C MET A 79 13.52 6.18 -2.58
N ARG A 80 13.00 5.54 -3.62
CA ARG A 80 12.69 6.18 -4.91
C ARG A 80 11.22 6.03 -5.24
N GLY A 81 10.69 7.00 -6.01
CA GLY A 81 9.36 6.91 -6.56
C GLY A 81 9.33 6.00 -7.80
N TYR A 82 8.30 5.17 -7.87
CA TYR A 82 8.00 4.35 -9.04
C TYR A 82 6.64 4.77 -9.60
N LYS A 83 6.55 4.83 -10.93
CA LYS A 83 5.32 5.24 -11.60
C LYS A 83 4.29 4.14 -11.55
N LEU A 84 3.11 4.51 -11.08
CA LEU A 84 1.91 3.70 -11.10
C LEU A 84 0.89 4.41 -11.98
N ALA A 85 0.45 3.75 -13.05
CA ALA A 85 -0.44 4.35 -14.03
C ALA A 85 -1.58 3.42 -14.40
N VAL A 86 -2.71 4.00 -14.78
CA VAL A 86 -3.85 3.32 -15.36
C VAL A 86 -4.36 4.13 -16.54
N ILE A 87 -4.69 3.46 -17.65
CA ILE A 87 -5.31 4.06 -18.83
C ILE A 87 -6.65 3.38 -19.05
N VAL A 88 -7.69 4.17 -19.24
CA VAL A 88 -9.04 3.66 -19.53
C VAL A 88 -9.55 4.32 -20.80
N PRO A 89 -9.79 3.54 -21.88
CA PRO A 89 -10.42 4.04 -23.10
C PRO A 89 -11.94 4.14 -22.94
N PHE A 90 -12.53 5.15 -23.55
CA PHE A 90 -13.97 5.41 -23.57
C PHE A 90 -14.40 5.80 -24.99
N SER A 91 -15.67 5.53 -25.37
CA SER A 91 -16.23 6.01 -26.64
C SER A 91 -16.62 7.50 -26.54
N ASP A 92 -16.63 8.20 -27.66
CA ASP A 92 -17.03 9.63 -27.74
C ASP A 92 -18.47 9.88 -27.31
N GLU A 93 -19.33 8.84 -27.31
CA GLU A 93 -20.68 8.93 -26.80
C GLU A 93 -20.70 9.27 -25.29
N PHE A 94 -19.71 8.77 -24.53
CA PHE A 94 -19.51 9.16 -23.14
C PHE A 94 -19.06 10.60 -22.97
N ARG A 95 -18.46 11.22 -23.99
CA ARG A 95 -18.01 12.62 -23.96
C ARG A 95 -19.16 13.63 -23.84
N ARG A 96 -20.38 13.23 -24.27
CA ARG A 96 -21.58 14.06 -24.13
C ARG A 96 -22.05 14.17 -22.69
N ASP A 97 -21.65 13.22 -21.84
CA ASP A 97 -22.03 13.15 -20.44
C ASP A 97 -20.82 13.36 -19.53
N LEU A 98 -20.16 14.51 -19.72
CA LEU A 98 -18.87 14.81 -19.11
C LEU A 98 -18.92 14.82 -17.56
N SER A 99 -20.06 15.17 -16.98
CA SER A 99 -20.26 15.20 -15.54
C SER A 99 -20.28 13.79 -14.92
N SER A 100 -20.99 12.84 -15.53
CA SER A 100 -21.04 11.45 -15.03
C SER A 100 -19.72 10.73 -15.20
N LEU A 101 -18.97 11.04 -16.26
CA LEU A 101 -17.61 10.55 -16.46
C LEU A 101 -16.65 11.08 -15.39
N TYR A 102 -16.73 12.38 -15.12
CA TYR A 102 -15.91 13.04 -14.11
C TYR A 102 -16.12 12.41 -12.72
N ASP A 103 -17.37 12.25 -12.31
CA ASP A 103 -17.70 11.62 -11.03
C ASP A 103 -17.22 10.17 -10.96
N ALA A 104 -17.36 9.41 -12.05
CA ALA A 104 -16.87 8.04 -12.13
C ALA A 104 -15.34 7.96 -12.02
N LEU A 105 -14.61 8.88 -12.67
CA LEU A 105 -13.15 8.95 -12.60
C LEU A 105 -12.68 9.35 -11.19
N VAL A 106 -13.29 10.37 -10.62
CA VAL A 106 -12.96 10.83 -9.26
C VAL A 106 -13.23 9.75 -8.22
N SER A 107 -14.22 8.89 -8.43
CA SER A 107 -14.56 7.82 -7.48
C SER A 107 -13.80 6.51 -7.68
N ARG A 108 -13.45 6.14 -8.90
CA ARG A 108 -12.90 4.80 -9.23
C ARG A 108 -11.39 4.75 -9.45
N LEU A 109 -10.80 5.76 -10.11
CA LEU A 109 -9.36 5.75 -10.38
C LEU A 109 -8.49 5.78 -9.11
N PRO A 110 -8.80 6.61 -8.09
CA PRO A 110 -8.06 6.59 -6.83
C PRO A 110 -8.09 5.22 -6.15
N ALA A 111 -9.26 4.59 -6.14
CA ALA A 111 -9.42 3.26 -5.56
C ALA A 111 -8.59 2.19 -6.31
N ALA A 112 -8.51 2.27 -7.63
CA ALA A 112 -7.69 1.35 -8.44
C ALA A 112 -6.19 1.55 -8.18
N LEU A 113 -5.72 2.80 -8.10
CA LEU A 113 -4.32 3.12 -7.78
C LEU A 113 -3.96 2.68 -6.35
N GLY A 114 -4.79 3.02 -5.36
CA GLY A 114 -4.60 2.59 -3.97
C GLY A 114 -4.59 1.07 -3.83
N LYS A 115 -5.52 0.37 -4.48
CA LYS A 115 -5.56 -1.10 -4.49
C LYS A 115 -4.31 -1.72 -5.12
N LYS A 116 -3.81 -1.16 -6.23
CA LYS A 116 -2.60 -1.68 -6.88
C LYS A 116 -1.37 -1.45 -6.02
N PHE A 117 -1.27 -0.29 -5.37
CA PHE A 117 -0.20 0.02 -4.43
C PHE A 117 -0.22 -0.97 -3.24
N ASP A 118 -1.37 -1.14 -2.58
CA ASP A 118 -1.54 -2.08 -1.47
C ASP A 118 -1.19 -3.52 -1.90
N ASN A 119 -1.67 -3.99 -3.05
CA ASN A 119 -1.34 -5.31 -3.59
C ASN A 119 0.18 -5.49 -3.78
N THR A 120 0.86 -4.45 -4.26
CA THR A 120 2.31 -4.51 -4.45
C THR A 120 3.04 -4.60 -3.11
N VAL A 121 2.65 -3.79 -2.14
CA VAL A 121 3.26 -3.79 -0.80
C VAL A 121 3.02 -5.12 -0.07
N PHE A 122 1.80 -5.64 -0.09
CA PHE A 122 1.47 -6.83 0.69
C PHE A 122 2.07 -8.11 0.09
N HIS A 123 1.92 -8.36 -1.18
CA HIS A 123 2.33 -9.64 -1.77
C HIS A 123 2.76 -9.57 -3.24
N GLY A 124 2.88 -8.37 -3.80
CA GLY A 124 3.34 -8.17 -5.17
C GLY A 124 4.86 -8.26 -5.32
N ALA A 125 5.31 -8.30 -6.56
CA ALA A 125 6.71 -8.10 -6.87
C ALA A 125 7.07 -6.61 -6.71
N ALA A 126 8.19 -6.33 -6.07
CA ALA A 126 8.70 -4.97 -5.95
C ALA A 126 9.00 -4.40 -7.34
N PRO A 127 8.65 -3.13 -7.62
CA PRO A 127 8.97 -2.50 -8.91
C PRO A 127 10.47 -2.24 -9.10
N GLY A 128 11.27 -2.33 -8.05
CA GLY A 128 12.72 -2.21 -8.07
C GLY A 128 13.33 -2.44 -6.68
N SER A 129 14.67 -2.41 -6.61
CA SER A 129 15.44 -2.68 -5.38
C SER A 129 15.20 -1.67 -4.26
N ASP A 130 14.72 -0.47 -4.62
CA ASP A 130 14.48 0.63 -3.69
C ASP A 130 13.03 0.68 -3.21
N PHE A 131 12.31 -0.45 -3.29
CA PHE A 131 10.93 -0.62 -2.85
C PHE A 131 10.81 -1.93 -2.05
N ASP A 132 10.34 -1.83 -0.81
CA ASP A 132 10.15 -3.01 0.05
C ASP A 132 8.73 -3.56 -0.10
N THR A 133 8.58 -4.87 0.09
CA THR A 133 7.27 -5.56 0.09
C THR A 133 7.19 -6.54 1.25
N PHE A 134 5.98 -6.88 1.66
CA PHE A 134 5.73 -7.86 2.71
C PHE A 134 5.56 -9.29 2.17
N ALA A 135 5.96 -9.54 0.92
CA ALA A 135 5.80 -10.85 0.28
C ALA A 135 6.60 -11.98 0.96
N ALA A 136 7.68 -11.64 1.65
CA ALA A 136 8.60 -12.58 2.30
C ALA A 136 8.67 -12.42 3.83
N VAL A 137 7.75 -11.68 4.46
CA VAL A 137 7.71 -11.56 5.93
C VAL A 137 7.30 -12.89 6.59
N THR A 138 7.69 -13.06 7.83
CA THR A 138 7.35 -14.25 8.63
C THR A 138 5.84 -14.47 8.66
N ALA A 139 5.39 -15.70 8.46
CA ALA A 139 3.98 -16.06 8.49
C ALA A 139 3.60 -16.70 9.82
N GLN A 140 2.54 -16.18 10.45
CA GLN A 140 1.95 -16.74 11.66
C GLN A 140 0.58 -17.36 11.34
N SER A 141 0.36 -18.58 11.83
CA SER A 141 -0.85 -19.32 11.53
C SER A 141 -1.97 -19.02 12.53
N LEU A 142 -3.14 -18.68 12.01
CA LEU A 142 -4.38 -18.53 12.78
C LEU A 142 -5.31 -19.76 12.62
N ALA A 143 -4.84 -20.83 11.99
CA ALA A 143 -5.69 -21.98 11.63
C ALA A 143 -6.13 -22.82 12.84
N THR A 144 -5.27 -22.98 13.85
CA THR A 144 -5.55 -23.82 15.02
C THR A 144 -6.18 -23.01 16.15
N ASP A 145 -5.59 -21.87 16.46
CA ASP A 145 -6.06 -20.96 17.50
C ASP A 145 -5.77 -19.53 17.06
N VAL A 146 -6.83 -18.77 16.82
CA VAL A 146 -6.74 -17.41 16.33
C VAL A 146 -6.05 -16.48 17.33
N TYR A 147 -6.39 -16.63 18.62
CA TYR A 147 -5.81 -15.79 19.68
C TYR A 147 -4.31 -16.06 19.84
N GLN A 148 -3.92 -17.33 19.94
CA GLN A 148 -2.51 -17.70 20.07
C GLN A 148 -1.69 -17.30 18.84
N GLY A 149 -2.25 -17.41 17.66
CA GLY A 149 -1.58 -16.94 16.43
C GLY A 149 -1.36 -15.45 16.40
N LEU A 150 -2.30 -14.64 16.91
CA LEU A 150 -2.13 -13.19 17.04
C LEU A 150 -1.09 -12.83 18.11
N VAL A 151 -1.08 -13.52 19.24
CA VAL A 151 -0.07 -13.34 20.30
C VAL A 151 1.32 -13.75 19.79
N ALA A 152 1.43 -14.81 18.99
CA ALA A 152 2.69 -15.23 18.39
C ALA A 152 3.23 -14.17 17.42
N ALA A 153 2.34 -13.55 16.62
CA ALA A 153 2.73 -12.45 15.73
C ALA A 153 3.23 -11.24 16.51
N ASP A 154 2.56 -10.87 17.60
CA ASP A 154 2.98 -9.75 18.46
C ASP A 154 4.33 -10.03 19.13
N THR A 155 4.52 -11.26 19.64
CA THR A 155 5.76 -11.70 20.29
C THR A 155 6.94 -11.70 19.30
N ASP A 156 6.72 -12.15 18.07
CA ASP A 156 7.75 -12.15 17.02
C ASP A 156 8.17 -10.73 16.65
N ILE A 157 7.22 -9.82 16.45
CA ILE A 157 7.49 -8.40 16.19
C ILE A 157 8.26 -7.77 17.36
N ALA A 158 7.86 -8.06 18.61
CA ALA A 158 8.56 -7.56 19.81
C ALA A 158 9.99 -8.10 19.91
N SER A 159 10.26 -9.34 19.47
CA SER A 159 11.61 -9.91 19.46
C SER A 159 12.56 -9.17 18.52
N HIS A 160 12.02 -8.50 17.49
CA HIS A 160 12.76 -7.64 16.55
C HIS A 160 12.77 -6.15 16.95
N GLY A 161 12.32 -5.84 18.20
CA GLY A 161 12.32 -4.47 18.71
C GLY A 161 11.17 -3.59 18.25
N GLY A 162 10.18 -4.15 17.51
CA GLY A 162 8.96 -3.46 17.11
C GLY A 162 7.86 -3.54 18.17
N ILE A 163 6.86 -2.67 18.03
CA ILE A 163 5.63 -2.71 18.83
C ILE A 163 4.47 -2.77 17.85
N THR A 164 3.67 -3.83 17.91
CA THR A 164 2.50 -3.97 17.04
C THR A 164 1.51 -2.83 17.30
N ASN A 165 1.30 -1.97 16.32
CA ASN A 165 0.41 -0.82 16.43
C ASN A 165 -0.71 -0.81 15.38
N GLY A 166 -0.73 -1.78 14.46
CA GLY A 166 -1.76 -1.88 13.46
C GLY A 166 -1.86 -3.25 12.79
N TYR A 167 -3.10 -3.61 12.49
CA TYR A 167 -3.47 -4.80 11.74
C TYR A 167 -4.15 -4.41 10.45
N VAL A 168 -3.81 -5.08 9.34
CA VAL A 168 -4.55 -5.00 8.08
C VAL A 168 -5.16 -6.36 7.80
N ILE A 169 -6.47 -6.43 7.77
CA ILE A 169 -7.22 -7.69 7.66
C ILE A 169 -8.06 -7.69 6.38
N SER A 170 -8.09 -8.83 5.69
CA SER A 170 -8.96 -9.03 4.54
C SER A 170 -10.41 -9.31 4.96
N ALA A 171 -11.34 -9.28 4.01
CA ALA A 171 -12.73 -9.64 4.27
C ALA A 171 -12.87 -11.10 4.75
N GLN A 172 -12.04 -12.00 4.21
CA GLN A 172 -11.98 -13.40 4.63
C GLN A 172 -11.42 -13.53 6.05
N GLY A 173 -10.34 -12.78 6.36
CA GLY A 173 -9.77 -12.73 7.71
C GLY A 173 -10.75 -12.17 8.73
N LYS A 174 -11.57 -11.19 8.37
CA LYS A 174 -12.66 -10.71 9.23
C LYS A 174 -13.61 -11.85 9.62
N GLY A 175 -13.99 -12.70 8.66
CA GLY A 175 -14.86 -13.86 8.95
C GLY A 175 -14.25 -14.82 9.95
N ILE A 176 -12.95 -15.12 9.85
CA ILE A 176 -12.22 -15.98 10.77
C ILE A 176 -12.16 -15.38 12.18
N LEU A 177 -11.85 -14.07 12.28
CA LEU A 177 -11.82 -13.38 13.56
C LEU A 177 -13.19 -13.34 14.25
N LEU A 178 -14.26 -13.10 13.49
CA LEU A 178 -15.63 -13.13 14.03
C LEU A 178 -16.04 -14.53 14.49
N GLY A 179 -15.54 -15.58 13.86
CA GLY A 179 -15.77 -16.97 14.24
C GLY A 179 -14.94 -17.45 15.43
N ALA A 180 -13.94 -16.67 15.86
CA ALA A 180 -13.09 -17.05 16.99
C ALA A 180 -13.85 -16.95 18.32
N THR A 181 -13.90 -18.08 19.05
CA THR A 181 -14.61 -18.20 20.33
C THR A 181 -13.71 -18.77 21.42
N ASP A 182 -14.02 -18.47 22.66
CA ASP A 182 -13.43 -19.12 23.83
C ASP A 182 -13.96 -20.55 24.03
N GLN A 183 -13.44 -21.24 25.06
CA GLN A 183 -13.90 -22.58 25.43
C GLN A 183 -15.40 -22.63 25.77
N ASN A 184 -16.00 -21.51 26.17
CA ASN A 184 -17.41 -21.37 26.48
C ASN A 184 -18.26 -20.91 25.28
N LYS A 185 -17.68 -20.90 24.05
CA LYS A 185 -18.30 -20.45 22.81
C LYS A 185 -18.67 -18.96 22.82
N ARG A 186 -17.99 -18.14 23.60
CA ARG A 186 -18.17 -16.68 23.59
C ARG A 186 -17.26 -16.07 22.53
N PRO A 187 -17.73 -15.12 21.71
CA PRO A 187 -16.89 -14.41 20.76
C PRO A 187 -15.74 -13.70 21.46
N LEU A 188 -14.52 -13.79 20.90
CA LEU A 188 -13.33 -13.19 21.49
C LEU A 188 -13.17 -11.72 21.14
N PHE A 189 -13.61 -11.30 19.92
CA PHE A 189 -13.30 -9.98 19.37
C PHE A 189 -14.49 -9.03 19.27
N ILE A 190 -15.71 -9.49 19.61
CA ILE A 190 -16.92 -8.65 19.61
C ILE A 190 -17.71 -8.90 20.89
N ASN A 191 -18.25 -7.82 21.48
CA ASN A 191 -19.11 -7.92 22.65
C ASN A 191 -20.56 -8.21 22.28
N SER A 192 -20.98 -7.87 21.06
CA SER A 192 -22.34 -8.02 20.55
C SER A 192 -22.35 -8.31 19.06
N VAL A 193 -23.28 -9.14 18.61
CA VAL A 193 -23.51 -9.40 17.17
C VAL A 193 -23.90 -8.12 16.40
N ALA A 194 -24.42 -7.11 17.09
CA ALA A 194 -24.80 -5.84 16.50
C ALA A 194 -23.59 -4.96 16.10
N GLU A 195 -22.42 -5.17 16.70
CA GLU A 195 -21.23 -4.36 16.42
C GLU A 195 -20.62 -4.63 15.05
N GLY A 196 -20.71 -5.83 14.52
CA GLY A 196 -20.36 -6.19 13.13
C GLY A 196 -18.96 -5.85 12.61
N ALA A 197 -18.18 -5.10 13.36
CA ALA A 197 -16.81 -4.68 13.03
C ALA A 197 -15.88 -4.93 14.22
N ILE A 198 -14.63 -5.32 13.93
CA ILE A 198 -13.57 -5.44 14.93
C ILE A 198 -12.70 -4.19 14.79
N PRO A 199 -12.90 -3.17 15.64
CA PRO A 199 -12.17 -1.91 15.50
C PRO A 199 -10.72 -2.01 15.97
N MET A 200 -10.44 -2.94 16.91
CA MET A 200 -9.14 -3.16 17.51
C MET A 200 -8.87 -4.64 17.72
N ILE A 201 -7.63 -5.05 17.50
CA ILE A 201 -7.11 -6.38 17.81
C ILE A 201 -5.94 -6.18 18.79
N LEU A 202 -5.97 -6.85 19.95
CA LEU A 202 -4.96 -6.71 21.01
C LEU A 202 -4.63 -5.25 21.35
N GLY A 203 -5.63 -4.36 21.34
CA GLY A 203 -5.45 -2.93 21.62
C GLY A 203 -4.94 -2.09 20.45
N SER A 204 -4.61 -2.70 19.31
CA SER A 204 -4.08 -2.04 18.13
C SER A 204 -5.14 -1.85 17.04
N LYS A 205 -5.02 -0.76 16.28
CA LYS A 205 -5.99 -0.38 15.24
C LYS A 205 -6.07 -1.43 14.14
N THR A 206 -7.29 -1.71 13.67
CA THR A 206 -7.53 -2.64 12.56
C THR A 206 -8.07 -1.89 11.35
N GLU A 207 -7.40 -2.04 10.21
CA GLU A 207 -7.86 -1.56 8.91
C GLU A 207 -8.25 -2.74 8.02
N TYR A 208 -9.29 -2.54 7.19
CA TYR A 208 -9.77 -3.57 6.29
C TYR A 208 -9.38 -3.28 4.85
N SER A 209 -8.68 -4.21 4.20
CA SER A 209 -8.31 -4.09 2.79
C SER A 209 -8.50 -5.40 2.05
N LYS A 210 -9.20 -5.35 0.91
CA LYS A 210 -9.30 -6.52 0.02
C LYS A 210 -7.94 -6.93 -0.56
N ALA A 211 -7.00 -6.00 -0.62
CA ALA A 211 -5.65 -6.21 -1.13
C ALA A 211 -4.78 -7.05 -0.19
N ALA A 212 -5.15 -7.17 1.09
CA ALA A 212 -4.41 -7.99 2.05
C ALA A 212 -4.63 -9.50 1.89
N PHE A 213 -5.60 -9.93 1.07
CA PHE A 213 -5.86 -11.34 0.82
C PHE A 213 -4.97 -11.89 -0.32
N LYS A 214 -4.30 -13.00 -0.04
CA LYS A 214 -3.61 -13.79 -1.06
C LYS A 214 -4.04 -15.24 -0.95
N ALA A 215 -4.62 -15.76 -2.01
CA ALA A 215 -4.99 -17.17 -2.09
C ALA A 215 -3.74 -18.07 -2.02
N GLY A 216 -3.84 -19.17 -1.32
CA GLY A 216 -2.76 -20.12 -1.11
C GLY A 216 -3.19 -21.22 -0.14
N THR A 217 -2.28 -22.15 0.18
CA THR A 217 -2.49 -23.18 1.18
C THR A 217 -1.26 -23.22 2.11
N PRO A 218 -1.30 -22.52 3.28
CA PRO A 218 -2.38 -21.67 3.78
C PRO A 218 -2.51 -20.35 3.02
N ALA A 219 -3.71 -19.72 3.07
CA ALA A 219 -3.96 -18.42 2.50
C ALA A 219 -3.48 -17.30 3.46
N VAL A 220 -2.97 -16.20 2.91
CA VAL A 220 -2.71 -14.98 3.70
C VAL A 220 -4.00 -14.20 3.84
N ILE A 221 -4.40 -13.91 5.06
CA ILE A 221 -5.65 -13.24 5.41
C ILE A 221 -5.45 -11.83 5.96
N GLY A 222 -4.22 -11.47 6.31
CA GLY A 222 -3.90 -10.16 6.84
C GLY A 222 -2.43 -10.01 7.18
N TYR A 223 -2.10 -8.85 7.74
CA TYR A 223 -0.76 -8.49 8.18
C TYR A 223 -0.83 -7.77 9.53
N ALA A 224 0.11 -8.07 10.40
CA ALA A 224 0.35 -7.38 11.66
C ALA A 224 1.72 -6.72 11.61
N GLY A 225 1.90 -5.55 12.25
CA GLY A 225 3.20 -4.94 12.28
C GLY A 225 3.30 -3.63 13.01
N ASP A 226 4.55 -3.16 13.12
CA ASP A 226 4.88 -1.81 13.57
C ASP A 226 4.90 -0.85 12.37
N TRP A 227 3.80 -0.19 12.14
CA TRP A 227 3.64 0.76 11.03
C TRP A 227 4.43 2.06 11.19
N THR A 228 5.00 2.32 12.38
CA THR A 228 5.94 3.44 12.55
C THR A 228 7.25 3.20 11.80
N GLN A 229 7.60 1.92 11.59
CA GLN A 229 8.77 1.49 10.81
C GLN A 229 8.49 1.41 9.30
N ALA A 230 7.27 1.72 8.86
CA ALA A 230 6.89 1.78 7.47
C ALA A 230 6.69 3.22 7.01
N MET A 231 7.23 3.55 5.84
CA MET A 231 7.16 4.89 5.26
C MET A 231 6.76 4.82 3.80
N TYR A 232 5.91 5.75 3.37
CA TYR A 232 5.63 5.95 1.95
C TYR A 232 5.83 7.42 1.58
N GLY A 233 6.18 7.67 0.33
CA GLY A 233 6.32 9.01 -0.20
C GLY A 233 5.76 9.11 -1.60
N THR A 234 5.17 10.24 -1.93
CA THR A 234 4.72 10.56 -3.29
C THR A 234 5.60 11.68 -3.84
N VAL A 235 6.17 11.48 -5.04
CA VAL A 235 6.99 12.49 -5.72
C VAL A 235 6.11 13.57 -6.30
N GLU A 236 5.12 13.16 -7.07
CA GLU A 236 4.12 14.04 -7.67
C GLU A 236 2.72 13.57 -7.26
N GLY A 237 1.79 14.51 -7.19
CA GLY A 237 0.38 14.20 -7.07
C GLY A 237 -0.13 13.40 -8.28
N ILE A 238 -1.36 12.91 -8.19
CA ILE A 238 -1.97 12.20 -9.31
C ILE A 238 -2.15 13.16 -10.48
N LYS A 239 -1.56 12.81 -11.63
CA LYS A 239 -1.79 13.47 -12.91
C LYS A 239 -2.85 12.71 -13.69
N VAL A 240 -3.88 13.41 -14.12
CA VAL A 240 -4.90 12.87 -15.02
C VAL A 240 -4.80 13.59 -16.34
N SER A 241 -4.65 12.85 -17.44
CA SER A 241 -4.59 13.38 -18.80
C SER A 241 -5.60 12.68 -19.69
N ILE A 242 -6.20 13.44 -20.62
CA ILE A 242 -7.16 12.93 -21.60
C ILE A 242 -6.50 13.04 -22.97
N ALA A 243 -6.59 11.99 -23.78
CA ALA A 243 -6.09 11.95 -25.14
C ALA A 243 -7.15 11.32 -26.06
N ASP A 244 -7.35 11.93 -27.22
CA ASP A 244 -8.30 11.50 -28.25
C ASP A 244 -7.60 11.04 -29.56
N GLN A 245 -6.28 11.21 -29.65
CA GLN A 245 -5.50 10.94 -30.86
C GLN A 245 -4.34 9.96 -30.64
N ALA A 246 -4.48 9.06 -29.67
CA ALA A 246 -3.47 8.08 -29.37
C ALA A 246 -3.85 6.70 -29.91
N THR A 247 -2.84 5.88 -30.20
CA THR A 247 -3.01 4.44 -30.41
C THR A 247 -2.61 3.73 -29.11
N LEU A 248 -3.51 2.91 -28.59
CA LEU A 248 -3.31 2.15 -27.37
C LEU A 248 -3.05 0.68 -27.72
N LYS A 249 -1.99 0.10 -27.14
CA LYS A 249 -1.78 -1.33 -27.13
C LYS A 249 -2.52 -1.93 -25.95
N VAL A 250 -3.51 -2.78 -26.24
CA VAL A 250 -4.25 -3.52 -25.20
C VAL A 250 -3.51 -4.81 -24.89
N ASP A 251 -3.08 -5.53 -25.92
CA ASP A 251 -2.32 -6.78 -25.87
C ASP A 251 -1.19 -6.75 -26.90
N ALA A 252 -0.46 -7.87 -27.02
CA ALA A 252 0.60 -8.02 -28.03
C ALA A 252 0.07 -7.84 -29.46
N ASP A 253 -1.17 -8.25 -29.71
CA ASP A 253 -1.78 -8.32 -31.06
C ASP A 253 -2.98 -7.36 -31.23
N THR A 254 -3.39 -6.64 -30.18
CA THR A 254 -4.58 -5.77 -30.24
C THR A 254 -4.19 -4.31 -29.99
N GLU A 255 -4.42 -3.50 -31.01
CA GLU A 255 -4.24 -2.05 -30.95
C GLU A 255 -5.59 -1.34 -31.14
N ILE A 256 -5.85 -0.33 -30.32
CA ILE A 256 -7.02 0.55 -30.44
C ILE A 256 -6.51 1.91 -30.92
N ASN A 257 -6.94 2.34 -32.09
CA ASN A 257 -6.71 3.70 -32.58
C ASN A 257 -7.88 4.58 -32.16
N LEU A 258 -7.66 5.46 -31.20
CA LEU A 258 -8.72 6.26 -30.61
C LEU A 258 -9.40 7.17 -31.65
N PHE A 259 -8.62 7.77 -32.54
CA PHE A 259 -9.16 8.66 -33.57
C PHE A 259 -10.05 7.93 -34.58
N GLN A 260 -9.62 6.75 -35.05
CA GLN A 260 -10.39 6.00 -36.05
C GLN A 260 -11.67 5.36 -35.48
N GLN A 261 -11.71 5.14 -34.16
CA GLN A 261 -12.80 4.46 -33.48
C GLN A 261 -13.71 5.40 -32.69
N ASN A 262 -13.56 6.72 -32.88
CA ASN A 262 -14.29 7.75 -32.12
C ASN A 262 -14.23 7.51 -30.61
N MET A 263 -13.01 7.38 -30.09
CA MET A 263 -12.75 7.10 -28.69
C MET A 263 -11.81 8.15 -28.08
N PHE A 264 -11.86 8.27 -26.77
CA PHE A 264 -10.84 8.97 -26.00
C PHE A 264 -10.35 8.11 -24.84
N ALA A 265 -9.16 8.38 -24.33
CA ALA A 265 -8.60 7.67 -23.20
C ALA A 265 -8.26 8.64 -22.07
N VAL A 266 -8.52 8.20 -20.86
CA VAL A 266 -8.13 8.89 -19.64
C VAL A 266 -7.01 8.12 -18.98
N ARG A 267 -5.88 8.80 -18.75
CA ARG A 267 -4.72 8.25 -18.06
C ARG A 267 -4.58 8.91 -16.69
N ALA A 268 -4.57 8.11 -15.64
CA ALA A 268 -4.18 8.56 -14.31
C ALA A 268 -2.85 7.94 -13.95
N GLU A 269 -1.92 8.74 -13.44
CA GLU A 269 -0.61 8.30 -13.00
C GLU A 269 -0.22 8.97 -11.69
N MET A 270 0.50 8.22 -10.84
CA MET A 270 1.15 8.75 -9.66
C MET A 270 2.53 8.12 -9.50
N GLU A 271 3.41 8.80 -8.80
CA GLU A 271 4.73 8.29 -8.50
C GLU A 271 4.86 8.13 -6.98
N VAL A 272 5.04 6.87 -6.54
CA VAL A 272 5.02 6.49 -5.13
C VAL A 272 6.20 5.59 -4.79
N GLY A 273 6.83 5.80 -3.64
CA GLY A 273 7.83 4.94 -3.05
C GLY A 273 7.37 4.38 -1.72
N PHE A 274 7.89 3.22 -1.34
CA PHE A 274 7.62 2.57 -0.07
C PHE A 274 8.89 1.93 0.49
N ARG A 275 9.14 2.14 1.78
CA ARG A 275 10.20 1.49 2.55
C ARG A 275 9.67 1.08 3.91
N ALA A 276 10.09 -0.09 4.36
CA ALA A 276 9.76 -0.60 5.68
C ALA A 276 10.90 -1.42 6.26
N ASP A 277 10.90 -1.56 7.57
CA ASP A 277 11.64 -2.65 8.21
C ASP A 277 10.74 -3.89 8.23
N THR A 278 10.98 -4.79 7.27
CA THR A 278 10.17 -5.99 7.07
C THR A 278 10.25 -6.99 8.21
N THR A 279 11.25 -6.89 9.10
CA THR A 279 11.39 -7.77 10.27
C THR A 279 10.35 -7.48 11.34
N CYS A 280 9.84 -6.24 11.38
CA CYS A 280 8.78 -5.79 12.30
C CYS A 280 7.36 -6.04 11.76
N PHE A 281 7.21 -6.93 10.76
CA PHE A 281 5.93 -7.25 10.15
C PHE A 281 5.74 -8.77 10.02
N ASN A 282 4.51 -9.23 10.25
CA ASN A 282 4.12 -10.62 10.09
C ASN A 282 2.91 -10.77 9.18
N ALA A 283 2.93 -11.79 8.33
CA ALA A 283 1.77 -12.24 7.57
C ALA A 283 0.91 -13.17 8.44
N LEU A 284 -0.39 -12.94 8.46
CA LEU A 284 -1.36 -13.77 9.15
C LEU A 284 -1.96 -14.75 8.15
N THR A 285 -1.85 -16.06 8.44
CA THR A 285 -2.29 -17.10 7.53
C THR A 285 -3.36 -17.99 8.16
N ALA A 286 -4.29 -18.45 7.34
CA ALA A 286 -5.31 -19.41 7.78
C ALA A 286 -5.76 -20.32 6.63
N THR A 287 -6.45 -21.39 6.97
CA THR A 287 -7.18 -22.19 6.00
C THR A 287 -8.53 -21.51 5.72
N VAL A 288 -8.79 -21.15 4.46
CA VAL A 288 -10.00 -20.45 4.01
C VAL A 288 -10.78 -21.35 3.07
#